data_b03de79e05ab42c23afd19485204e073
#
_entry.id   b03de79e05ab42c23afd19485204e073
#
_cell.length_a   1.000
_cell.length_b   1.000
_cell.length_c   1.000
_cell.angle_alpha   90.00
_cell.angle_beta   90.00
_cell.angle_gamma   90.00
#
_symmetry.space_group_name_H-M   'P 1'
#
loop_
_entity.id
_entity.type
_entity.pdbx_description
1 polymer ?
#
loop_
_entity_poly.entity_id
_entity_poly.type
_entity_poly.pdbx_seq_one_letter_code
_entity_poly.pdbx_strand_id
1 'polypeptide(L)'
;DISDLEKIVSQAKENNALTVSMPACPLMHGTGMWLGAFLPMFSGGSVVTISDLGLNPKNVWQEVEKHKVNSLVIVGDAFAKPLLDELKDAQEKSNPHDISSLRAMISSGVMWSSEIKDGLLEIHDMTLFDAMGSTEGGMGSSVSNREMPAKTAKFALNPGVIVLSDDGKEVEPGSDIMGKIGTSGLVPEGYFKDEKKSAETFKEVNGVRYSFPGDYATINADGTINLLGRGSNCINTAGEKVYPEEVEEAVKKHPNVYDCLVVGLKDEKFGQRVVALASLETPGELEEGELIDFTREQISGYKLPKQVLFVDEVMRAPNGKANYKWAKEEAEKKLG
;
A
#
# COMPACT_ATOMS: atom_id res chain seq x y z
N ASP A 1 26.00 -3.54 13.56
CA ASP A 1 27.38 -3.08 13.72
C ASP A 1 27.96 -2.73 12.34
N ILE A 2 28.91 -1.77 12.28
CA ILE A 2 29.61 -1.39 11.02
C ILE A 2 30.32 -2.59 10.40
N SER A 3 30.90 -3.46 11.22
CA SER A 3 31.56 -4.71 10.76
C SER A 3 30.59 -5.68 10.04
N ASP A 4 29.32 -5.66 10.36
CA ASP A 4 28.31 -6.49 9.68
C ASP A 4 27.96 -5.90 8.31
N LEU A 5 27.92 -4.56 8.19
CA LEU A 5 27.74 -3.89 6.92
C LEU A 5 28.91 -4.17 5.96
N GLU A 6 30.15 -4.12 6.45
CA GLU A 6 31.34 -4.44 5.65
C GLU A 6 31.28 -5.88 5.09
N LYS A 7 30.84 -6.85 5.91
CA LYS A 7 30.65 -8.23 5.45
C LYS A 7 29.57 -8.34 4.39
N ILE A 8 28.42 -7.69 4.61
CA ILE A 8 27.30 -7.66 3.66
C ILE A 8 27.76 -7.10 2.31
N VAL A 9 28.45 -5.96 2.33
CA VAL A 9 28.99 -5.31 1.12
C VAL A 9 30.00 -6.19 0.42
N SER A 10 30.92 -6.81 1.16
CA SER A 10 31.95 -7.69 0.59
C SER A 10 31.32 -8.92 -0.09
N GLN A 11 30.38 -9.58 0.60
CA GLN A 11 29.65 -10.71 0.05
C GLN A 11 28.81 -10.34 -1.19
N ALA A 12 28.16 -9.16 -1.16
CA ALA A 12 27.39 -8.68 -2.32
C ALA A 12 28.31 -8.42 -3.52
N LYS A 13 29.50 -7.85 -3.32
CA LYS A 13 30.51 -7.65 -4.37
C LYS A 13 31.01 -8.97 -4.95
N GLU A 14 31.40 -9.91 -4.09
CA GLU A 14 31.90 -11.23 -4.50
C GLU A 14 30.87 -12.00 -5.32
N ASN A 15 29.59 -11.88 -4.97
CA ASN A 15 28.50 -12.56 -5.65
C ASN A 15 27.91 -11.76 -6.83
N ASN A 16 28.48 -10.61 -7.18
CA ASN A 16 27.93 -9.69 -8.18
C ASN A 16 26.44 -9.33 -7.90
N ALA A 17 26.11 -9.14 -6.64
CA ALA A 17 24.76 -8.94 -6.12
C ALA A 17 24.52 -7.55 -5.54
N LEU A 18 25.38 -6.57 -5.89
CA LEU A 18 25.16 -5.17 -5.46
C LEU A 18 23.84 -4.66 -6.02
N THR A 19 23.12 -3.93 -5.17
CA THR A 19 21.84 -3.34 -5.54
C THR A 19 22.05 -2.12 -6.43
N VAL A 20 21.41 -2.11 -7.59
CA VAL A 20 21.17 -0.91 -8.39
C VAL A 20 19.69 -0.58 -8.21
N SER A 21 19.42 0.36 -7.32
CA SER A 21 18.04 0.71 -6.94
C SER A 21 17.54 1.91 -7.72
N MET A 22 16.25 1.89 -8.06
CA MET A 22 15.56 3.06 -8.60
C MET A 22 14.29 3.33 -7.81
N PRO A 23 14.24 4.42 -7.00
CA PRO A 23 12.98 4.91 -6.43
C PRO A 23 12.16 5.57 -7.54
N ALA A 24 11.14 4.87 -8.04
CA ALA A 24 10.16 5.41 -8.99
C ALA A 24 9.07 6.25 -8.27
N CYS A 25 9.20 6.41 -6.96
CA CYS A 25 8.34 7.23 -6.11
C CYS A 25 9.12 8.41 -5.51
N PRO A 26 8.44 9.47 -5.04
CA PRO A 26 9.13 10.65 -4.53
C PRO A 26 10.07 10.36 -3.36
N LEU A 27 11.31 10.87 -3.43
CA LEU A 27 12.31 10.73 -2.36
C LEU A 27 11.90 11.44 -1.05
N MET A 28 10.97 12.40 -1.10
CA MET A 28 10.39 13.00 0.11
C MET A 28 9.49 12.03 0.91
N HIS A 29 9.08 10.92 0.31
CA HIS A 29 8.33 9.86 0.97
C HIS A 29 9.28 8.83 1.59
N GLY A 30 8.94 8.32 2.81
CA GLY A 30 9.77 7.34 3.50
C GLY A 30 10.13 6.11 2.65
N THR A 31 9.20 5.60 1.86
CA THR A 31 9.43 4.48 0.95
C THR A 31 10.55 4.79 -0.05
N GLY A 32 10.49 5.94 -0.73
CA GLY A 32 11.53 6.34 -1.69
C GLY A 32 12.88 6.58 -1.01
N MET A 33 12.88 7.33 0.09
CA MET A 33 14.12 7.71 0.79
C MET A 33 14.79 6.51 1.49
N TRP A 34 14.03 5.76 2.31
CA TRP A 34 14.61 4.67 3.10
C TRP A 34 14.83 3.42 2.26
N LEU A 35 13.81 2.92 1.59
CA LEU A 35 13.88 1.65 0.86
C LEU A 35 14.56 1.83 -0.51
N GLY A 36 14.30 2.95 -1.19
CA GLY A 36 14.82 3.21 -2.53
C GLY A 36 16.22 3.83 -2.58
N ALA A 37 16.63 4.58 -1.55
CA ALA A 37 17.90 5.26 -1.58
C ALA A 37 18.85 4.84 -0.44
N PHE A 38 18.50 5.09 0.81
CA PHE A 38 19.46 4.89 1.92
C PHE A 38 19.83 3.43 2.13
N LEU A 39 18.87 2.52 2.17
CA LEU A 39 19.15 1.10 2.36
C LEU A 39 20.07 0.52 1.26
N PRO A 40 19.83 0.76 -0.04
CA PRO A 40 20.77 0.38 -1.09
C PRO A 40 22.17 0.97 -0.91
N MET A 41 22.27 2.28 -0.61
CA MET A 41 23.58 2.93 -0.42
C MET A 41 24.33 2.38 0.79
N PHE A 42 23.67 2.15 1.92
CA PHE A 42 24.29 1.54 3.10
C PHE A 42 24.80 0.12 2.82
N SER A 43 24.17 -0.59 1.88
CA SER A 43 24.59 -1.92 1.45
C SER A 43 25.63 -1.88 0.32
N GLY A 44 26.25 -0.73 0.03
CA GLY A 44 27.30 -0.55 -1.00
C GLY A 44 26.77 -0.54 -2.44
N GLY A 45 25.46 -0.45 -2.63
CA GLY A 45 24.80 -0.35 -3.93
C GLY A 45 24.79 1.09 -4.46
N SER A 46 24.04 1.27 -5.53
CA SER A 46 23.84 2.56 -6.21
C SER A 46 22.38 2.91 -6.37
N VAL A 47 22.11 4.20 -6.60
CA VAL A 47 20.75 4.72 -6.79
C VAL A 47 20.68 5.43 -8.13
N VAL A 48 19.68 5.05 -8.94
CA VAL A 48 19.30 5.71 -10.17
C VAL A 48 18.12 6.63 -9.89
N THR A 49 18.22 7.90 -10.25
CA THR A 49 17.14 8.87 -10.11
C THR A 49 16.71 9.39 -11.47
N ILE A 50 15.42 9.69 -11.61
CA ILE A 50 14.85 10.32 -12.81
C ILE A 50 14.51 11.78 -12.51
N SER A 51 14.54 12.62 -13.53
CA SER A 51 14.27 14.05 -13.39
C SER A 51 12.82 14.45 -13.69
N ASP A 52 11.96 13.49 -13.98
CA ASP A 52 10.55 13.74 -14.24
C ASP A 52 9.85 14.26 -12.99
N LEU A 53 8.96 15.23 -13.15
CA LEU A 53 8.19 15.80 -12.03
C LEU A 53 7.03 14.93 -11.56
N GLY A 54 6.74 13.83 -12.27
CA GLY A 54 5.70 12.86 -11.97
C GLY A 54 6.10 11.49 -12.47
N LEU A 55 5.24 10.50 -12.26
CA LEU A 55 5.47 9.16 -12.79
C LEU A 55 5.35 9.17 -14.33
N ASN A 56 6.43 8.79 -14.99
CA ASN A 56 6.49 8.54 -16.42
C ASN A 56 6.87 7.07 -16.63
N PRO A 57 5.90 6.16 -16.79
CA PRO A 57 6.16 4.71 -16.84
C PRO A 57 7.17 4.31 -17.90
N LYS A 58 7.05 4.90 -19.10
CA LYS A 58 7.95 4.62 -20.20
C LYS A 58 9.40 5.01 -19.86
N ASN A 59 9.61 6.20 -19.29
CA ASN A 59 10.94 6.63 -18.88
C ASN A 59 11.50 5.77 -17.76
N VAL A 60 10.67 5.35 -16.80
CA VAL A 60 11.08 4.41 -15.74
C VAL A 60 11.67 3.14 -16.36
N TRP A 61 10.97 2.50 -17.31
CA TRP A 61 11.46 1.27 -17.91
C TRP A 61 12.70 1.48 -18.81
N GLN A 62 12.79 2.59 -19.49
CA GLN A 62 13.99 2.96 -20.26
C GLN A 62 15.22 3.12 -19.35
N GLU A 63 15.07 3.77 -18.20
CA GLU A 63 16.18 3.91 -17.24
C GLU A 63 16.50 2.58 -16.51
N VAL A 64 15.49 1.72 -16.27
CA VAL A 64 15.71 0.34 -15.80
C VAL A 64 16.59 -0.43 -16.76
N GLU A 65 16.27 -0.42 -18.05
CA GLU A 65 17.04 -1.09 -19.09
C GLU A 65 18.46 -0.52 -19.21
N LYS A 66 18.58 0.80 -19.29
CA LYS A 66 19.84 1.52 -19.51
C LYS A 66 20.84 1.32 -18.37
N HIS A 67 20.36 1.39 -17.13
CA HIS A 67 21.20 1.31 -15.95
C HIS A 67 21.23 -0.06 -15.29
N LYS A 68 20.57 -1.06 -15.91
CA LYS A 68 20.45 -2.42 -15.38
C LYS A 68 19.98 -2.44 -13.93
N VAL A 69 18.95 -1.64 -13.66
CA VAL A 69 18.32 -1.57 -12.34
C VAL A 69 17.82 -2.96 -11.93
N ASN A 70 18.16 -3.38 -10.71
CA ASN A 70 17.76 -4.68 -10.21
C ASN A 70 16.78 -4.63 -9.04
N SER A 71 16.51 -3.41 -8.53
CA SER A 71 15.52 -3.15 -7.46
C SER A 71 14.73 -1.88 -7.77
N LEU A 72 13.43 -2.02 -8.02
CA LEU A 72 12.51 -0.89 -8.28
C LEU A 72 11.65 -0.64 -7.05
N VAL A 73 11.55 0.61 -6.59
CA VAL A 73 10.80 0.97 -5.39
C VAL A 73 9.62 1.86 -5.74
N ILE A 74 8.42 1.46 -5.32
CA ILE A 74 7.13 2.06 -5.68
C ILE A 74 6.24 2.32 -4.45
N VAL A 75 5.06 2.90 -4.66
CA VAL A 75 4.03 3.10 -3.62
C VAL A 75 2.70 2.55 -4.13
N GLY A 76 2.48 1.24 -3.93
CA GLY A 76 1.23 0.54 -4.23
C GLY A 76 0.76 0.62 -5.67
N ASP A 77 -0.53 0.38 -5.88
CA ASP A 77 -1.17 0.33 -7.20
C ASP A 77 -1.07 1.65 -7.96
N ALA A 78 -1.04 2.78 -7.26
CA ALA A 78 -0.92 4.10 -7.89
C ALA A 78 0.34 4.25 -8.78
N PHE A 79 1.38 3.45 -8.49
CA PHE A 79 2.61 3.37 -9.28
C PHE A 79 2.67 2.06 -10.07
N ALA A 80 2.30 0.94 -9.46
CA ALA A 80 2.44 -0.37 -10.06
C ALA A 80 1.55 -0.55 -11.29
N LYS A 81 0.30 -0.06 -11.27
CA LYS A 81 -0.65 -0.22 -12.37
C LYS A 81 -0.19 0.50 -13.64
N PRO A 82 0.13 1.81 -13.64
CA PRO A 82 0.64 2.48 -14.83
C PRO A 82 1.94 1.85 -15.36
N LEU A 83 2.81 1.33 -14.47
CA LEU A 83 4.02 0.63 -14.88
C LEU A 83 3.71 -0.70 -15.57
N LEU A 84 2.75 -1.46 -15.07
CA LEU A 84 2.28 -2.70 -15.70
C LEU A 84 1.63 -2.42 -17.06
N ASP A 85 0.79 -1.39 -17.14
CA ASP A 85 0.09 -1.01 -18.38
C ASP A 85 1.09 -0.64 -19.49
N GLU A 86 2.15 0.12 -19.18
CA GLU A 86 3.22 0.42 -20.14
C GLU A 86 3.96 -0.84 -20.60
N LEU A 87 4.22 -1.81 -19.72
CA LEU A 87 4.85 -3.08 -20.12
C LEU A 87 3.97 -3.87 -21.09
N LYS A 88 2.66 -3.94 -20.84
CA LYS A 88 1.69 -4.60 -21.73
C LYS A 88 1.61 -3.90 -23.07
N ASP A 89 1.45 -2.58 -23.07
CA ASP A 89 1.38 -1.74 -24.27
C ASP A 89 2.65 -1.88 -25.14
N ALA A 90 3.82 -1.87 -24.52
CA ALA A 90 5.09 -2.07 -25.21
C ALA A 90 5.21 -3.47 -25.84
N GLN A 91 4.71 -4.51 -25.17
CA GLN A 91 4.67 -5.86 -25.73
C GLN A 91 3.71 -5.96 -26.93
N GLU A 92 2.52 -5.37 -26.83
CA GLU A 92 1.53 -5.34 -27.93
C GLU A 92 2.07 -4.62 -29.15
N LYS A 93 2.84 -3.55 -28.95
CA LYS A 93 3.51 -2.79 -30.02
C LYS A 93 4.78 -3.47 -30.55
N SER A 94 5.09 -4.68 -30.10
CA SER A 94 6.31 -5.41 -30.50
C SER A 94 7.62 -4.66 -30.21
N ASN A 95 7.63 -3.84 -29.19
CA ASN A 95 8.79 -3.08 -28.72
C ASN A 95 8.94 -3.21 -27.18
N PRO A 96 9.10 -4.44 -26.64
CA PRO A 96 9.16 -4.65 -25.22
C PRO A 96 10.38 -4.01 -24.57
N HIS A 97 10.25 -3.52 -23.35
CA HIS A 97 11.36 -3.07 -22.52
C HIS A 97 12.18 -4.27 -22.02
N ASP A 98 13.52 -4.16 -22.01
CA ASP A 98 14.40 -5.14 -21.37
C ASP A 98 14.46 -4.91 -19.85
N ILE A 99 13.65 -5.66 -19.12
CA ILE A 99 13.64 -5.67 -17.67
C ILE A 99 14.32 -6.89 -17.04
N SER A 100 15.14 -7.61 -17.84
CA SER A 100 15.81 -8.85 -17.40
C SER A 100 16.77 -8.66 -16.22
N SER A 101 17.22 -7.44 -15.96
CA SER A 101 18.04 -7.10 -14.80
C SER A 101 17.25 -7.03 -13.49
N LEU A 102 15.92 -6.83 -13.56
CA LEU A 102 15.08 -6.60 -12.40
C LEU A 102 14.90 -7.88 -11.59
N ARG A 103 15.31 -7.86 -10.32
CA ARG A 103 15.23 -8.99 -9.38
C ARG A 103 14.14 -8.78 -8.34
N ALA A 104 13.84 -7.53 -8.02
CA ALA A 104 12.85 -7.20 -7.01
C ALA A 104 12.09 -5.91 -7.33
N MET A 105 10.80 -5.90 -6.99
CA MET A 105 10.05 -4.67 -6.77
C MET A 105 9.65 -4.57 -5.29
N ILE A 106 9.81 -3.38 -4.72
CA ILE A 106 9.52 -3.10 -3.32
C ILE A 106 8.45 -2.04 -3.25
N SER A 107 7.40 -2.30 -2.50
CA SER A 107 6.31 -1.34 -2.27
C SER A 107 6.09 -1.09 -0.77
N SER A 108 5.64 0.10 -0.43
CA SER A 108 5.15 0.43 0.91
C SER A 108 4.27 1.67 0.88
N GLY A 109 3.37 1.78 1.86
CA GLY A 109 2.63 3.00 2.17
C GLY A 109 1.25 3.13 1.55
N VAL A 110 0.93 2.34 0.53
CA VAL A 110 -0.40 2.20 -0.09
C VAL A 110 -0.61 0.74 -0.45
N MET A 111 -1.87 0.30 -0.52
CA MET A 111 -2.21 -1.08 -0.92
C MET A 111 -1.64 -1.42 -2.31
N TRP A 112 -1.15 -2.63 -2.41
CA TRP A 112 -0.69 -3.23 -3.65
C TRP A 112 -1.49 -4.51 -3.88
N SER A 113 -2.38 -4.48 -4.86
CA SER A 113 -3.33 -5.55 -5.14
C SER A 113 -2.67 -6.82 -5.68
N SER A 114 -3.29 -7.96 -5.41
CA SER A 114 -2.86 -9.26 -5.96
C SER A 114 -2.90 -9.26 -7.47
N GLU A 115 -3.91 -8.67 -8.06
CA GLU A 115 -4.13 -8.60 -9.50
C GLU A 115 -2.97 -7.92 -10.23
N ILE A 116 -2.50 -6.80 -9.70
CA ILE A 116 -1.36 -6.07 -10.27
C ILE A 116 -0.03 -6.82 -10.04
N LYS A 117 0.14 -7.42 -8.86
CA LYS A 117 1.30 -8.26 -8.56
C LYS A 117 1.40 -9.45 -9.51
N ASP A 118 0.28 -10.16 -9.72
CA ASP A 118 0.22 -11.31 -10.62
C ASP A 118 0.51 -10.89 -12.07
N GLY A 119 -0.06 -9.78 -12.53
CA GLY A 119 0.22 -9.25 -13.87
C GLY A 119 1.69 -8.90 -14.09
N LEU A 120 2.38 -8.36 -13.09
CA LEU A 120 3.83 -8.10 -13.16
C LEU A 120 4.63 -9.42 -13.22
N LEU A 121 4.24 -10.41 -12.42
CA LEU A 121 4.90 -11.73 -12.39
C LEU A 121 4.65 -12.56 -13.66
N GLU A 122 3.54 -12.36 -14.35
CA GLU A 122 3.30 -12.94 -15.68
C GLU A 122 4.34 -12.45 -16.69
N ILE A 123 4.70 -11.16 -16.65
CA ILE A 123 5.68 -10.57 -17.57
C ILE A 123 7.09 -10.99 -17.20
N HIS A 124 7.48 -10.84 -15.92
CA HIS A 124 8.85 -11.12 -15.50
C HIS A 124 8.88 -11.78 -14.12
N ASP A 125 9.72 -12.82 -13.98
CA ASP A 125 9.94 -13.50 -12.70
C ASP A 125 10.86 -12.67 -11.81
N MET A 126 10.33 -12.23 -10.68
CA MET A 126 11.03 -11.40 -9.70
C MET A 126 10.41 -11.57 -8.31
N THR A 127 11.06 -11.05 -7.30
CA THR A 127 10.49 -10.98 -5.95
C THR A 127 9.72 -9.68 -5.77
N LEU A 128 8.47 -9.77 -5.38
CA LEU A 128 7.65 -8.63 -4.99
C LEU A 128 7.63 -8.56 -3.45
N PHE A 129 8.19 -7.50 -2.90
CA PHE A 129 8.27 -7.26 -1.46
C PHE A 129 7.35 -6.10 -1.09
N ASP A 130 6.31 -6.40 -0.33
CA ASP A 130 5.34 -5.42 0.14
C ASP A 130 5.58 -5.17 1.64
N ALA A 131 6.08 -3.98 1.96
CA ALA A 131 6.44 -3.59 3.32
C ALA A 131 5.31 -2.79 3.96
N MET A 132 4.79 -3.28 5.06
CA MET A 132 3.84 -2.55 5.89
C MET A 132 4.57 -1.83 7.01
N GLY A 133 4.40 -0.53 7.09
CA GLY A 133 5.00 0.29 8.12
C GLY A 133 4.62 1.76 8.00
N SER A 134 5.18 2.51 8.91
CA SER A 134 5.03 3.97 9.00
C SER A 134 6.38 4.60 9.32
N THR A 135 6.43 5.91 9.42
CA THR A 135 7.64 6.63 9.90
C THR A 135 8.02 6.23 11.31
N GLU A 136 7.05 5.79 12.10
CA GLU A 136 7.19 5.39 13.50
C GLU A 136 7.71 3.97 13.69
N GLY A 137 7.70 3.13 12.65
CA GLY A 137 8.26 1.78 12.70
C GLY A 137 7.70 0.83 11.64
N GLY A 138 8.45 -0.23 11.38
CA GLY A 138 8.03 -1.33 10.50
C GLY A 138 7.12 -2.31 11.23
N MET A 139 6.04 -2.74 10.59
CA MET A 139 5.01 -3.58 11.21
C MET A 139 4.99 -4.99 10.65
N GLY A 140 5.18 -5.15 9.34
CA GLY A 140 5.11 -6.43 8.69
C GLY A 140 5.55 -6.39 7.25
N SER A 141 5.53 -7.55 6.61
CA SER A 141 5.85 -7.68 5.20
C SER A 141 5.10 -8.84 4.54
N SER A 142 4.98 -8.75 3.23
CA SER A 142 4.51 -9.82 2.38
C SER A 142 5.49 -10.00 1.23
N VAL A 143 5.76 -11.24 0.87
CA VAL A 143 6.63 -11.60 -0.27
C VAL A 143 5.82 -12.43 -1.24
N SER A 144 5.94 -12.12 -2.52
CA SER A 144 5.29 -12.84 -3.60
C SER A 144 6.26 -13.06 -4.75
N ASN A 145 6.14 -14.16 -5.45
CA ASN A 145 6.82 -14.50 -6.68
C ASN A 145 5.99 -15.57 -7.41
N ARG A 146 6.45 -16.11 -8.52
CA ARG A 146 5.71 -17.15 -9.29
C ARG A 146 5.41 -18.42 -8.49
N GLU A 147 6.21 -18.74 -7.46
CA GLU A 147 5.99 -19.91 -6.60
C GLU A 147 5.09 -19.57 -5.38
N MET A 148 5.11 -18.33 -4.94
CA MET A 148 4.34 -17.82 -3.80
C MET A 148 3.27 -16.85 -4.28
N PRO A 149 1.98 -17.27 -4.36
CA PRO A 149 0.90 -16.44 -4.87
C PRO A 149 0.76 -15.12 -4.16
N ALA A 150 0.51 -14.07 -4.93
CA ALA A 150 0.27 -12.74 -4.41
C ALA A 150 -1.02 -12.66 -3.57
N LYS A 151 -1.01 -11.80 -2.56
CA LYS A 151 -2.16 -11.51 -1.70
C LYS A 151 -2.24 -10.01 -1.46
N THR A 152 -3.46 -9.50 -1.51
CA THR A 152 -3.74 -8.10 -1.13
C THR A 152 -3.87 -8.00 0.38
N ALA A 153 -3.27 -6.97 0.98
CA ALA A 153 -3.44 -6.58 2.39
C ALA A 153 -3.12 -7.67 3.45
N LYS A 154 -2.50 -8.78 3.05
CA LYS A 154 -2.11 -9.87 3.95
C LYS A 154 -0.61 -9.84 4.23
N PHE A 155 -0.24 -9.71 5.52
CA PHE A 155 1.16 -9.52 5.95
C PHE A 155 1.54 -10.49 7.05
N ALA A 156 2.79 -10.94 7.03
CA ALA A 156 3.44 -11.52 8.20
C ALA A 156 3.91 -10.39 9.12
N LEU A 157 3.66 -10.53 10.42
CA LEU A 157 4.10 -9.54 11.40
C LEU A 157 5.61 -9.62 11.65
N ASN A 158 6.24 -8.46 11.81
CA ASN A 158 7.62 -8.39 12.27
C ASN A 158 7.71 -8.79 13.75
N PRO A 159 8.87 -9.29 14.23
CA PRO A 159 9.11 -9.49 15.65
C PRO A 159 8.82 -8.23 16.47
N GLY A 160 8.14 -8.37 17.61
CA GLY A 160 7.81 -7.25 18.49
C GLY A 160 6.61 -6.41 18.02
N VAL A 161 5.83 -6.90 17.05
CA VAL A 161 4.55 -6.30 16.65
C VAL A 161 3.41 -7.00 17.38
N ILE A 162 2.46 -6.20 17.88
CA ILE A 162 1.23 -6.66 18.54
C ILE A 162 0.00 -6.01 17.89
N VAL A 163 -1.15 -6.64 18.09
CA VAL A 163 -2.45 -6.06 17.73
C VAL A 163 -3.30 -5.98 18.99
N LEU A 164 -3.75 -4.77 19.36
CA LEU A 164 -4.56 -4.52 20.54
C LEU A 164 -5.99 -4.17 20.17
N SER A 165 -6.93 -4.86 20.74
CA SER A 165 -8.36 -4.51 20.71
C SER A 165 -8.63 -3.17 21.42
N ASP A 166 -9.81 -2.62 21.24
CA ASP A 166 -10.18 -1.31 21.84
C ASP A 166 -10.22 -1.37 23.39
N ASP A 167 -10.38 -2.55 24.00
CA ASP A 167 -10.28 -2.77 25.45
C ASP A 167 -8.85 -3.00 25.97
N GLY A 168 -7.86 -2.87 25.08
CA GLY A 168 -6.42 -2.94 25.42
C GLY A 168 -5.84 -4.33 25.58
N LYS A 169 -6.56 -5.37 25.16
CA LYS A 169 -6.06 -6.76 25.17
C LYS A 169 -5.43 -7.12 23.83
N GLU A 170 -4.46 -8.00 23.85
CA GLU A 170 -3.94 -8.58 22.62
C GLU A 170 -5.02 -9.42 21.92
N VAL A 171 -5.09 -9.24 20.59
CA VAL A 171 -6.05 -9.95 19.74
C VAL A 171 -5.53 -11.36 19.50
N GLU A 172 -6.36 -12.36 19.83
CA GLU A 172 -6.03 -13.76 19.58
C GLU A 172 -6.14 -14.10 18.08
N PRO A 173 -5.17 -14.87 17.52
CA PRO A 173 -5.24 -15.32 16.14
C PRO A 173 -6.54 -16.08 15.82
N GLY A 174 -7.20 -15.72 14.71
CA GLY A 174 -8.45 -16.33 14.26
C GLY A 174 -9.70 -15.88 15.00
N SER A 175 -9.64 -14.83 15.82
CA SER A 175 -10.79 -14.35 16.63
C SER A 175 -11.72 -13.37 15.87
N ASP A 176 -11.40 -12.97 14.66
CA ASP A 176 -12.11 -11.92 13.89
C ASP A 176 -12.20 -10.55 14.60
N ILE A 177 -11.55 -10.38 15.74
CA ILE A 177 -11.50 -9.12 16.48
C ILE A 177 -10.56 -8.15 15.78
N MET A 178 -11.03 -6.95 15.53
CA MET A 178 -10.20 -5.85 14.99
C MET A 178 -9.39 -5.19 16.11
N GLY A 179 -8.14 -4.86 15.82
CA GLY A 179 -7.29 -4.16 16.78
C GLY A 179 -6.32 -3.21 16.11
N LYS A 180 -5.74 -2.33 16.93
CA LYS A 180 -4.67 -1.40 16.54
C LYS A 180 -3.35 -2.11 16.48
N ILE A 181 -2.61 -1.90 15.40
CA ILE A 181 -1.26 -2.45 15.24
C ILE A 181 -0.27 -1.57 16.00
N GLY A 182 0.52 -2.19 16.86
CA GLY A 182 1.61 -1.57 17.59
C GLY A 182 2.95 -2.26 17.30
N THR A 183 4.01 -1.47 17.07
CA THR A 183 5.37 -1.97 16.89
C THR A 183 6.27 -1.52 18.03
N SER A 184 7.17 -2.39 18.49
CA SER A 184 8.16 -2.12 19.53
C SER A 184 9.58 -2.17 18.98
N GLY A 185 10.58 -1.98 19.83
CA GLY A 185 11.99 -1.98 19.49
C GLY A 185 12.52 -0.56 19.24
N LEU A 186 13.15 -0.32 18.10
CA LEU A 186 13.66 1.00 17.73
C LEU A 186 12.55 1.92 17.24
N VAL A 187 11.74 2.43 18.19
CA VAL A 187 10.67 3.39 17.91
C VAL A 187 11.08 4.79 18.33
N PRO A 188 10.60 5.86 17.66
CA PRO A 188 10.90 7.24 18.01
C PRO A 188 10.54 7.59 19.46
N GLU A 189 11.24 8.55 20.05
CA GLU A 189 10.91 9.07 21.38
C GLU A 189 9.58 9.84 21.36
N GLY A 190 9.26 10.51 20.26
CA GLY A 190 8.03 11.28 20.09
C GLY A 190 8.07 12.17 18.86
N TYR A 191 7.02 12.96 18.67
CA TYR A 191 6.96 14.00 17.66
C TYR A 191 7.52 15.31 18.22
N PHE A 192 8.35 15.98 17.44
CA PHE A 192 8.96 17.24 17.86
C PHE A 192 7.91 18.31 18.16
N LYS A 193 7.92 18.85 19.37
CA LYS A 193 6.99 19.86 19.87
C LYS A 193 5.50 19.47 19.81
N ASP A 194 5.18 18.18 19.82
CA ASP A 194 3.81 17.69 19.86
C ASP A 194 3.68 16.58 20.91
N GLU A 195 3.66 16.98 22.17
CA GLU A 195 3.55 16.07 23.33
C GLU A 195 2.24 15.30 23.32
N LYS A 196 1.13 15.95 22.91
CA LYS A 196 -0.18 15.34 22.89
C LYS A 196 -0.21 14.15 21.90
N LYS A 197 0.18 14.38 20.64
CA LYS A 197 0.22 13.33 19.63
C LYS A 197 1.26 12.27 19.99
N SER A 198 2.38 12.65 20.60
CA SER A 198 3.39 11.70 21.07
C SER A 198 2.80 10.74 22.12
N ALA A 199 2.08 11.24 23.10
CA ALA A 199 1.43 10.43 24.13
C ALA A 199 0.28 9.55 23.59
N GLU A 200 -0.40 10.00 22.54
CA GLU A 200 -1.45 9.21 21.87
C GLU A 200 -0.85 8.07 21.04
N THR A 201 0.34 8.26 20.46
CA THR A 201 0.98 7.32 19.54
C THR A 201 1.93 6.37 20.26
N PHE A 202 2.77 6.87 21.16
CA PHE A 202 3.78 6.07 21.84
C PHE A 202 3.31 5.70 23.24
N LYS A 203 3.04 4.41 23.46
CA LYS A 203 2.46 3.90 24.71
C LYS A 203 3.28 2.75 25.26
N GLU A 204 3.24 2.59 26.57
CA GLU A 204 3.78 1.44 27.24
C GLU A 204 2.68 0.39 27.46
N VAL A 205 2.97 -0.84 27.07
CA VAL A 205 2.10 -2.00 27.26
C VAL A 205 2.94 -3.11 27.92
N ASN A 206 2.56 -3.55 29.10
CA ASN A 206 3.29 -4.58 29.86
C ASN A 206 4.81 -4.28 30.04
N GLY A 207 5.17 -3.00 30.25
CA GLY A 207 6.56 -2.58 30.43
C GLY A 207 7.37 -2.46 29.14
N VAL A 208 6.74 -2.62 27.97
CA VAL A 208 7.37 -2.46 26.66
C VAL A 208 6.78 -1.25 25.94
N ARG A 209 7.66 -0.39 25.37
CA ARG A 209 7.25 0.78 24.61
C ARG A 209 6.90 0.40 23.18
N TYR A 210 5.71 0.81 22.76
CA TYR A 210 5.18 0.59 21.43
C TYR A 210 4.81 1.91 20.74
N SER A 211 4.89 1.92 19.41
CA SER A 211 4.28 2.91 18.54
C SER A 211 2.99 2.37 17.94
N PHE A 212 1.88 3.11 18.09
CA PHE A 212 0.56 2.83 17.51
C PHE A 212 0.16 3.95 16.55
N PRO A 213 0.60 3.94 15.29
CA PRO A 213 0.34 5.05 14.35
C PRO A 213 -1.11 5.14 13.85
N GLY A 214 -1.95 4.15 14.21
CA GLY A 214 -3.38 4.18 13.97
C GLY A 214 -3.88 3.25 12.87
N ASP A 215 -3.06 2.30 12.45
CA ASP A 215 -3.46 1.24 11.51
C ASP A 215 -4.17 0.11 12.26
N TYR A 216 -5.23 -0.45 11.65
CA TYR A 216 -6.05 -1.51 12.21
C TYR A 216 -5.94 -2.79 11.38
N ALA A 217 -6.01 -3.93 12.04
CA ALA A 217 -5.99 -5.24 11.41
C ALA A 217 -6.83 -6.27 12.18
N THR A 218 -7.11 -7.39 11.52
CA THR A 218 -7.47 -8.67 12.15
C THR A 218 -6.30 -9.63 12.05
N ILE A 219 -6.20 -10.58 12.99
CA ILE A 219 -5.17 -11.63 12.96
C ILE A 219 -5.79 -12.93 12.49
N ASN A 220 -5.26 -13.50 11.40
CA ASN A 220 -5.66 -14.80 10.89
C ASN A 220 -5.19 -15.93 11.80
N ALA A 221 -5.80 -17.11 11.70
CA ALA A 221 -5.40 -18.29 12.45
C ALA A 221 -3.94 -18.74 12.20
N ASP A 222 -3.36 -18.37 11.06
CA ASP A 222 -1.96 -18.63 10.70
C ASP A 222 -0.97 -17.57 11.25
N GLY A 223 -1.46 -16.61 12.05
CA GLY A 223 -0.67 -15.52 12.63
C GLY A 223 -0.35 -14.37 11.68
N THR A 224 -0.75 -14.46 10.42
CA THR A 224 -0.69 -13.30 9.52
C THR A 224 -1.82 -12.33 9.83
N ILE A 225 -1.68 -11.08 9.39
CA ILE A 225 -2.76 -10.09 9.53
C ILE A 225 -3.40 -9.76 8.19
N ASN A 226 -4.66 -9.37 8.25
CA ASN A 226 -5.33 -8.61 7.19
C ASN A 226 -5.34 -7.15 7.61
N LEU A 227 -4.63 -6.29 6.89
CA LEU A 227 -4.65 -4.87 7.10
C LEU A 227 -6.00 -4.31 6.64
N LEU A 228 -6.69 -3.60 7.53
CA LEU A 228 -8.00 -3.00 7.24
C LEU A 228 -7.85 -1.56 6.74
N GLY A 229 -6.95 -0.79 7.34
CA GLY A 229 -6.71 0.61 7.01
C GLY A 229 -6.52 1.50 8.24
N ARG A 230 -6.57 2.81 8.03
CA ARG A 230 -6.38 3.79 9.10
C ARG A 230 -7.67 4.11 9.85
N GLY A 231 -7.63 4.03 11.16
CA GLY A 231 -8.77 4.36 12.02
C GLY A 231 -9.27 5.80 11.89
N SER A 232 -8.41 6.76 11.48
CA SER A 232 -8.81 8.14 11.21
C SER A 232 -9.76 8.29 10.01
N ASN A 233 -9.76 7.32 9.09
CA ASN A 233 -10.60 7.31 7.90
C ASN A 233 -11.83 6.42 8.07
N CYS A 234 -11.95 5.72 9.20
CA CYS A 234 -13.03 4.79 9.48
C CYS A 234 -14.40 5.46 9.37
N ILE A 235 -15.30 4.86 8.61
CA ILE A 235 -16.68 5.30 8.42
C ILE A 235 -17.54 4.57 9.45
N ASN A 236 -18.32 5.34 10.23
CA ASN A 236 -19.25 4.78 11.21
C ASN A 236 -20.67 4.77 10.63
N THR A 237 -21.11 3.62 10.15
CA THR A 237 -22.43 3.44 9.56
C THR A 237 -23.29 2.51 10.41
N ALA A 238 -24.42 2.98 10.93
CA ALA A 238 -25.33 2.24 11.79
C ALA A 238 -24.65 1.57 13.02
N GLY A 239 -23.57 2.14 13.55
CA GLY A 239 -22.79 1.59 14.65
C GLY A 239 -21.68 0.63 14.23
N GLU A 240 -21.59 0.27 12.95
CA GLU A 240 -20.54 -0.59 12.42
C GLU A 240 -19.36 0.24 11.89
N LYS A 241 -18.16 -0.29 12.02
CA LYS A 241 -16.92 0.32 11.50
C LYS A 241 -16.64 -0.21 10.08
N VAL A 242 -16.53 0.70 9.13
CA VAL A 242 -16.13 0.39 7.74
C VAL A 242 -14.83 1.12 7.41
N TYR A 243 -13.83 0.39 7.02
CA TYR A 243 -12.56 0.94 6.59
C TYR A 243 -12.60 1.18 5.07
N PRO A 244 -12.37 2.44 4.62
CA PRO A 244 -12.41 2.79 3.21
C PRO A 244 -11.56 1.87 2.35
N GLU A 245 -10.34 1.61 2.79
CA GLU A 245 -9.34 0.84 2.06
C GLU A 245 -9.82 -0.59 1.74
N GLU A 246 -10.57 -1.23 2.64
CA GLU A 246 -11.17 -2.55 2.40
C GLU A 246 -12.23 -2.53 1.30
N VAL A 247 -13.04 -1.47 1.29
CA VAL A 247 -14.09 -1.30 0.26
C VAL A 247 -13.48 -0.92 -1.08
N GLU A 248 -12.47 -0.05 -1.08
CA GLU A 248 -11.72 0.35 -2.27
C GLU A 248 -11.11 -0.87 -2.98
N GLU A 249 -10.46 -1.76 -2.21
CA GLU A 249 -9.88 -2.98 -2.79
C GLU A 249 -10.96 -3.91 -3.37
N ALA A 250 -12.13 -4.02 -2.73
CA ALA A 250 -13.23 -4.83 -3.25
C ALA A 250 -13.81 -4.26 -4.56
N VAL A 251 -13.95 -2.93 -4.63
CA VAL A 251 -14.44 -2.22 -5.82
C VAL A 251 -13.43 -2.33 -6.98
N LYS A 252 -12.15 -2.19 -6.71
CA LYS A 252 -11.07 -2.26 -7.72
C LYS A 252 -10.89 -3.65 -8.34
N LYS A 253 -11.45 -4.71 -7.74
CA LYS A 253 -11.45 -6.03 -8.37
C LYS A 253 -12.32 -6.12 -9.63
N HIS A 254 -13.23 -5.17 -9.83
CA HIS A 254 -14.02 -5.13 -11.05
C HIS A 254 -13.12 -4.74 -12.24
N PRO A 255 -13.08 -5.53 -13.33
CA PRO A 255 -12.11 -5.36 -14.42
C PRO A 255 -12.18 -4.01 -15.13
N ASN A 256 -13.33 -3.32 -15.11
CA ASN A 256 -13.48 -1.99 -15.71
C ASN A 256 -13.27 -0.85 -14.69
N VAL A 257 -12.83 -1.11 -13.45
CA VAL A 257 -12.48 -0.07 -12.49
C VAL A 257 -10.97 0.19 -12.54
N TYR A 258 -10.60 1.42 -12.90
CA TYR A 258 -9.21 1.84 -12.91
C TYR A 258 -8.69 2.17 -11.51
N ASP A 259 -9.44 3.01 -10.76
CA ASP A 259 -9.10 3.40 -9.38
C ASP A 259 -10.37 3.75 -8.59
N CYS A 260 -10.27 3.70 -7.25
CA CYS A 260 -11.38 3.99 -6.37
C CYS A 260 -10.93 4.63 -5.06
N LEU A 261 -11.67 5.62 -4.57
CA LEU A 261 -11.62 6.10 -3.19
C LEU A 261 -13.01 6.03 -2.56
N VAL A 262 -13.04 5.72 -1.26
CA VAL A 262 -14.28 5.56 -0.49
C VAL A 262 -14.31 6.53 0.67
N VAL A 263 -15.46 7.20 0.84
CA VAL A 263 -15.66 8.20 1.90
C VAL A 263 -16.98 8.00 2.62
N GLY A 264 -17.04 8.44 3.88
CA GLY A 264 -18.27 8.54 4.65
C GLY A 264 -18.91 9.91 4.49
N LEU A 265 -20.12 9.97 3.95
CA LEU A 265 -20.94 11.18 3.95
C LEU A 265 -21.98 11.12 5.07
N LYS A 266 -22.37 12.30 5.59
CA LYS A 266 -23.41 12.38 6.61
C LYS A 266 -24.72 11.75 6.14
N ASP A 267 -25.34 10.97 7.00
CA ASP A 267 -26.62 10.31 6.75
C ASP A 267 -27.49 10.38 8.01
N GLU A 268 -28.75 10.80 7.87
CA GLU A 268 -29.65 10.99 9.01
C GLU A 268 -30.03 9.68 9.71
N LYS A 269 -30.09 8.58 8.95
CA LYS A 269 -30.51 7.26 9.46
C LYS A 269 -29.34 6.45 10.00
N PHE A 270 -28.19 6.51 9.32
CA PHE A 270 -27.04 5.65 9.60
C PHE A 270 -25.85 6.37 10.24
N GLY A 271 -25.98 7.69 10.50
CA GLY A 271 -24.87 8.54 10.92
C GLY A 271 -23.94 8.91 9.75
N GLN A 272 -23.38 7.92 9.11
CA GLN A 272 -22.67 8.05 7.84
C GLN A 272 -23.10 6.97 6.85
N ARG A 273 -23.11 7.32 5.55
CA ARG A 273 -23.24 6.38 4.43
C ARG A 273 -21.92 6.24 3.70
N VAL A 274 -21.63 5.03 3.25
CA VAL A 274 -20.45 4.71 2.44
C VAL A 274 -20.70 5.16 1.01
N VAL A 275 -19.79 5.96 0.45
CA VAL A 275 -19.85 6.44 -0.94
C VAL A 275 -18.51 6.14 -1.61
N ALA A 276 -18.56 5.51 -2.78
CA ALA A 276 -17.38 5.25 -3.60
C ALA A 276 -17.28 6.28 -4.74
N LEU A 277 -16.07 6.75 -5.02
CA LEU A 277 -15.73 7.50 -6.22
C LEU A 277 -14.81 6.61 -7.05
N ALA A 278 -15.23 6.23 -8.24
CA ALA A 278 -14.50 5.30 -9.09
C ALA A 278 -14.22 5.94 -10.47
N SER A 279 -12.99 5.77 -10.96
CA SER A 279 -12.65 5.99 -12.36
C SER A 279 -12.64 4.65 -13.09
N LEU A 280 -13.00 4.66 -14.36
CA LEU A 280 -13.15 3.47 -15.18
C LEU A 280 -12.01 3.36 -16.22
N GLU A 281 -11.69 2.12 -16.58
CA GLU A 281 -10.81 1.83 -17.74
C GLU A 281 -11.44 2.34 -19.04
N THR A 282 -12.73 2.02 -19.23
CA THR A 282 -13.52 2.48 -20.36
C THR A 282 -14.74 3.24 -19.83
N PRO A 283 -14.76 4.59 -19.96
CA PRO A 283 -15.87 5.39 -19.49
C PRO A 283 -17.23 4.98 -20.11
N GLY A 284 -18.28 4.90 -19.27
CA GLY A 284 -19.64 4.61 -19.70
C GLY A 284 -19.98 3.14 -19.91
N GLU A 285 -19.07 2.22 -19.69
CA GLU A 285 -19.30 0.76 -19.85
C GLU A 285 -19.72 0.06 -18.56
N LEU A 286 -19.98 0.79 -17.48
CA LEU A 286 -20.35 0.22 -16.17
C LEU A 286 -21.40 1.08 -15.49
N GLU A 287 -22.47 0.45 -15.03
CA GLU A 287 -23.53 1.10 -14.27
C GLU A 287 -23.28 0.98 -12.75
N GLU A 288 -23.76 1.97 -11.99
CA GLU A 288 -23.63 2.01 -10.53
C GLU A 288 -24.12 0.72 -9.86
N GLY A 289 -25.32 0.26 -10.26
CA GLY A 289 -25.94 -0.94 -9.68
C GLY A 289 -25.12 -2.20 -9.92
N GLU A 290 -24.56 -2.34 -11.11
CA GLU A 290 -23.71 -3.47 -11.49
C GLU A 290 -22.45 -3.53 -10.63
N LEU A 291 -21.77 -2.38 -10.42
CA LEU A 291 -20.59 -2.32 -9.58
C LEU A 291 -20.90 -2.62 -8.10
N ILE A 292 -22.04 -2.15 -7.59
CA ILE A 292 -22.48 -2.46 -6.22
C ILE A 292 -22.77 -3.96 -6.09
N ASP A 293 -23.42 -4.58 -7.06
CA ASP A 293 -23.75 -6.02 -7.03
C ASP A 293 -22.47 -6.86 -7.14
N PHE A 294 -21.54 -6.51 -8.01
CA PHE A 294 -20.21 -7.13 -8.04
C PHE A 294 -19.48 -7.03 -6.69
N THR A 295 -19.49 -5.83 -6.10
CA THR A 295 -18.82 -5.59 -4.80
C THR A 295 -19.46 -6.40 -3.66
N ARG A 296 -20.77 -6.69 -3.75
CA ARG A 296 -21.52 -7.51 -2.78
C ARG A 296 -21.00 -8.95 -2.67
N GLU A 297 -20.42 -9.47 -3.72
CA GLU A 297 -19.80 -10.80 -3.72
C GLU A 297 -18.41 -10.81 -3.01
N GLN A 298 -17.83 -9.64 -2.80
CA GLN A 298 -16.48 -9.50 -2.28
C GLN A 298 -16.44 -9.14 -0.78
N ILE A 299 -17.44 -8.40 -0.28
CA ILE A 299 -17.45 -7.88 1.10
C ILE A 299 -18.84 -7.99 1.74
N SER A 300 -18.87 -7.87 3.07
CA SER A 300 -20.12 -7.92 3.86
C SER A 300 -21.07 -6.79 3.48
N GLY A 301 -22.36 -7.07 3.44
CA GLY A 301 -23.39 -6.16 2.93
C GLY A 301 -23.50 -4.79 3.63
N TYR A 302 -23.13 -4.69 4.93
CA TYR A 302 -23.12 -3.41 5.64
C TYR A 302 -21.98 -2.48 5.19
N LYS A 303 -20.92 -3.02 4.59
CA LYS A 303 -19.76 -2.28 4.06
C LYS A 303 -20.00 -1.74 2.65
N LEU A 304 -21.02 -2.22 1.96
CA LEU A 304 -21.29 -1.84 0.58
C LEU A 304 -21.50 -0.34 0.41
N PRO A 305 -20.92 0.27 -0.62
CA PRO A 305 -21.26 1.62 -1.02
C PRO A 305 -22.79 1.74 -1.22
N LYS A 306 -23.37 2.78 -0.65
CA LYS A 306 -24.78 3.14 -0.92
C LYS A 306 -24.94 3.88 -2.22
N GLN A 307 -23.85 4.49 -2.69
CA GLN A 307 -23.77 5.21 -3.96
C GLN A 307 -22.36 5.06 -4.53
N VAL A 308 -22.28 5.00 -5.85
CA VAL A 308 -21.04 5.05 -6.61
C VAL A 308 -21.08 6.25 -7.54
N LEU A 309 -20.09 7.11 -7.45
CA LEU A 309 -19.91 8.27 -8.31
C LEU A 309 -18.78 7.97 -9.29
N PHE A 310 -19.10 7.91 -10.56
CA PHE A 310 -18.06 7.84 -11.59
C PHE A 310 -17.43 9.20 -11.80
N VAL A 311 -16.10 9.22 -11.86
CA VAL A 311 -15.25 10.38 -12.08
C VAL A 311 -14.27 10.10 -13.20
N ASP A 312 -13.82 11.14 -13.90
CA ASP A 312 -12.84 10.97 -14.99
C ASP A 312 -11.50 10.45 -14.44
N GLU A 313 -11.09 10.93 -13.25
CA GLU A 313 -9.87 10.55 -12.58
C GLU A 313 -10.03 10.61 -11.06
N VAL A 314 -9.49 9.60 -10.37
CA VAL A 314 -9.38 9.60 -8.91
C VAL A 314 -8.11 10.37 -8.50
N MET A 315 -8.29 11.50 -7.83
CA MET A 315 -7.18 12.36 -7.44
C MET A 315 -6.41 11.78 -6.25
N ARG A 316 -5.12 11.54 -6.46
CA ARG A 316 -4.19 11.12 -5.41
C ARG A 316 -3.15 12.21 -5.12
N ALA A 317 -2.54 12.14 -3.95
CA ALA A 317 -1.39 12.98 -3.63
C ALA A 317 -0.17 12.56 -4.50
N PRO A 318 0.83 13.44 -4.69
CA PRO A 318 2.00 13.14 -5.53
C PRO A 318 2.78 11.87 -5.11
N ASN A 319 2.64 11.45 -3.87
CA ASN A 319 3.21 10.21 -3.34
C ASN A 319 2.29 8.99 -3.47
N GLY A 320 1.22 9.06 -4.28
CA GLY A 320 0.25 7.99 -4.53
C GLY A 320 -0.79 7.78 -3.43
N LYS A 321 -0.68 8.45 -2.27
CA LYS A 321 -1.63 8.29 -1.17
C LYS A 321 -3.01 8.84 -1.52
N ALA A 322 -4.05 8.20 -0.97
CA ALA A 322 -5.43 8.61 -1.11
C ALA A 322 -5.66 10.07 -0.68
N ASN A 323 -6.33 10.84 -1.52
CA ASN A 323 -6.77 12.19 -1.20
C ASN A 323 -8.24 12.18 -0.74
N TYR A 324 -8.47 11.65 0.46
CA TYR A 324 -9.82 11.57 1.04
C TYR A 324 -10.50 12.92 1.20
N LYS A 325 -9.72 14.01 1.35
CA LYS A 325 -10.28 15.36 1.39
C LYS A 325 -10.94 15.71 0.07
N TRP A 326 -10.24 15.55 -1.03
CA TRP A 326 -10.80 15.75 -2.37
C TRP A 326 -12.01 14.83 -2.62
N ALA A 327 -11.88 13.55 -2.30
CA ALA A 327 -12.95 12.58 -2.53
C ALA A 327 -14.24 12.97 -1.79
N LYS A 328 -14.11 13.46 -0.54
CA LYS A 328 -15.24 13.93 0.24
C LYS A 328 -15.88 15.21 -0.34
N GLU A 329 -15.06 16.19 -0.69
CA GLU A 329 -15.52 17.45 -1.30
C GLU A 329 -16.23 17.19 -2.65
N GLU A 330 -15.69 16.31 -3.48
CA GLU A 330 -16.29 15.95 -4.77
C GLU A 330 -17.60 15.17 -4.61
N ALA A 331 -17.66 14.24 -3.64
CA ALA A 331 -18.88 13.51 -3.33
C ALA A 331 -19.98 14.45 -2.77
N GLU A 332 -19.64 15.34 -1.84
CA GLU A 332 -20.59 16.34 -1.30
C GLU A 332 -21.10 17.26 -2.42
N LYS A 333 -20.26 17.69 -3.32
CA LYS A 333 -20.64 18.54 -4.47
C LYS A 333 -21.62 17.85 -5.43
N LYS A 334 -21.42 16.55 -5.70
CA LYS A 334 -22.27 15.78 -6.65
C LYS A 334 -23.58 15.30 -6.02
N LEU A 335 -23.62 15.09 -4.71
CA LEU A 335 -24.78 14.51 -4.03
C LEU A 335 -25.60 15.55 -3.20
N GLY A 336 -25.12 16.77 -3.08
CA GLY A 336 -25.80 17.90 -2.45
C GLY A 336 -25.65 17.89 -0.96
#